data_5ae51f49b0f58487e445b6511fd541dc
#
_entry.id   5ae51f49b0f58487e445b6511fd541dc
#
_cell.length_a   1.000
_cell.length_b   1.000
_cell.length_c   1.000
_cell.angle_alpha   90.00
_cell.angle_beta   90.00
_cell.angle_gamma   90.00
#
_symmetry.space_group_name_H-M   'P 1'
#
loop_
_entity.id
_entity.type
_entity.pdbx_description
1 polymer ?
#
loop_
_entity_poly.entity_id
_entity_poly.type
_entity_poly.pdbx_seq_one_letter_code
_entity_poly.pdbx_strand_id
1 'polypeptide(L)'
;MAAPEGAPSLVLAVPGTPSAATRMLADEVVSIARSELPGLDARVAFVEGEVTDFPISAEFPSLASVLAHAAKERTARYEQALAAGIEGVREPEGPVSVVVPLLAGPDNAQVRQIRQGISDSRVAAELTDVLGPHPLLAEGLHVRLSEAGLARADRARLFTVATAADGIVLATVGGEEAVQAAGITGMLLAARLAVPVMAAALDAEGSVTAIAEQLRGSGSQQLALAPYLIGPELDPSVLEAAAKDAGCAAAEPLGAYPAMGKLALAKYTTALGITPQPVASGG
;
A
#
# COMPACT_ATOMS: atom_id res chain seq x y z
N MET A 1 -7.47 4.12 -21.32
CA MET A 1 -6.91 5.47 -21.30
C MET A 1 -5.41 5.32 -21.18
N ALA A 2 -4.59 6.12 -21.89
CA ALA A 2 -3.13 6.09 -21.72
C ALA A 2 -2.69 7.26 -20.82
N ALA A 3 -1.51 7.13 -20.21
CA ALA A 3 -0.93 8.22 -19.41
C ALA A 3 -0.72 9.47 -20.33
N PRO A 4 -1.00 10.68 -19.84
CA PRO A 4 -0.73 11.90 -20.61
C PRO A 4 0.77 12.03 -20.92
N GLU A 5 1.08 12.52 -22.11
CA GLU A 5 2.47 12.76 -22.49
C GLU A 5 3.07 13.84 -21.57
N GLY A 6 4.25 13.58 -21.01
CA GLY A 6 4.90 14.49 -20.07
C GLY A 6 4.32 14.47 -18.63
N ALA A 7 3.38 13.58 -18.31
CA ALA A 7 2.86 13.43 -16.96
C ALA A 7 4.00 13.13 -15.95
N PRO A 8 3.88 13.61 -14.70
CA PRO A 8 4.80 13.25 -13.62
C PRO A 8 4.91 11.74 -13.47
N SER A 9 6.08 11.24 -13.08
CA SER A 9 6.22 9.81 -12.77
C SER A 9 5.46 9.46 -11.47
N LEU A 10 4.88 8.26 -11.41
CA LEU A 10 4.44 7.66 -10.15
C LEU A 10 5.66 7.05 -9.46
N VAL A 11 5.96 7.45 -8.23
CA VAL A 11 7.02 6.84 -7.42
C VAL A 11 6.37 6.15 -6.22
N LEU A 12 6.42 4.81 -6.20
CA LEU A 12 5.95 4.01 -5.09
C LEU A 12 7.02 4.03 -3.99
N ALA A 13 6.72 4.64 -2.85
CA ALA A 13 7.63 4.70 -1.70
C ALA A 13 7.40 3.49 -0.78
N VAL A 14 8.38 2.59 -0.75
CA VAL A 14 8.33 1.32 0.02
C VAL A 14 8.95 1.54 1.40
N PRO A 15 8.18 1.38 2.48
CA PRO A 15 8.68 1.51 3.85
C PRO A 15 9.45 0.26 4.30
N GLY A 16 10.13 0.38 5.44
CA GLY A 16 10.83 -0.72 6.09
C GLY A 16 12.15 -1.11 5.43
N THR A 17 12.77 -2.13 5.99
CA THR A 17 14.09 -2.60 5.53
C THR A 17 14.00 -3.26 4.16
N PRO A 18 14.77 -2.81 3.17
CA PRO A 18 14.77 -3.37 1.83
C PRO A 18 15.19 -4.84 1.80
N SER A 19 14.50 -5.64 0.98
CA SER A 19 14.82 -7.04 0.73
C SER A 19 14.34 -7.45 -0.67
N ALA A 20 14.80 -8.60 -1.16
CA ALA A 20 14.32 -9.15 -2.42
C ALA A 20 12.80 -9.36 -2.41
N ALA A 21 12.22 -9.78 -1.28
CA ALA A 21 10.78 -9.97 -1.13
C ALA A 21 10.00 -8.65 -1.22
N THR A 22 10.47 -7.59 -0.53
CA THR A 22 9.83 -6.27 -0.59
C THR A 22 9.98 -5.64 -1.97
N ARG A 23 11.10 -5.92 -2.67
CA ARG A 23 11.30 -5.48 -4.06
C ARG A 23 10.31 -6.17 -5.00
N MET A 24 10.19 -7.49 -4.94
CA MET A 24 9.25 -8.24 -5.77
C MET A 24 7.81 -7.79 -5.56
N LEU A 25 7.40 -7.59 -4.31
CA LEU A 25 6.07 -7.07 -3.97
C LEU A 25 5.84 -5.69 -4.59
N ALA A 26 6.78 -4.77 -4.46
CA ALA A 26 6.66 -3.42 -5.01
C ALA A 26 6.63 -3.41 -6.54
N ASP A 27 7.46 -4.22 -7.18
CA ASP A 27 7.48 -4.37 -8.65
C ASP A 27 6.16 -4.94 -9.18
N GLU A 28 5.52 -5.87 -8.46
CA GLU A 28 4.20 -6.39 -8.81
C GLU A 28 3.11 -5.32 -8.68
N VAL A 29 3.10 -4.54 -7.60
CA VAL A 29 2.17 -3.41 -7.42
C VAL A 29 2.30 -2.40 -8.56
N VAL A 30 3.53 -2.03 -8.93
CA VAL A 30 3.81 -1.11 -10.04
C VAL A 30 3.40 -1.72 -11.38
N SER A 31 3.62 -3.03 -11.58
CA SER A 31 3.20 -3.74 -12.80
C SER A 31 1.68 -3.68 -12.99
N ILE A 32 0.91 -3.86 -11.92
CA ILE A 32 -0.55 -3.73 -11.95
C ILE A 32 -0.95 -2.30 -12.32
N ALA A 33 -0.34 -1.29 -11.70
CA ALA A 33 -0.63 0.11 -12.02
C ALA A 33 -0.35 0.44 -13.50
N ARG A 34 0.75 -0.07 -14.06
CA ARG A 34 1.09 0.08 -15.48
C ARG A 34 0.12 -0.64 -16.41
N SER A 35 -0.43 -1.79 -16.00
CA SER A 35 -1.42 -2.53 -16.79
C SER A 35 -2.76 -1.79 -16.88
N GLU A 36 -3.14 -1.09 -15.82
CA GLU A 36 -4.35 -0.28 -15.76
C GLU A 36 -4.21 1.07 -16.51
N LEU A 37 -3.00 1.62 -16.57
CA LEU A 37 -2.70 2.87 -17.26
C LEU A 37 -1.47 2.71 -18.18
N PRO A 38 -1.64 2.25 -19.42
CA PRO A 38 -0.54 2.10 -20.38
C PRO A 38 0.24 3.40 -20.59
N GLY A 39 1.57 3.30 -20.64
CA GLY A 39 2.46 4.45 -20.76
C GLY A 39 2.80 5.15 -19.44
N LEU A 40 2.29 4.66 -18.31
CA LEU A 40 2.63 5.18 -16.99
C LEU A 40 4.12 4.98 -16.70
N ASP A 41 4.85 6.07 -16.46
CA ASP A 41 6.18 6.04 -15.86
C ASP A 41 6.01 5.81 -14.36
N ALA A 42 6.12 4.55 -13.93
CA ALA A 42 5.99 4.17 -12.53
C ALA A 42 7.31 3.56 -12.04
N ARG A 43 7.76 3.95 -10.87
CA ARG A 43 9.07 3.61 -10.30
C ARG A 43 8.92 3.14 -8.87
N VAL A 44 9.84 2.30 -8.42
CA VAL A 44 9.94 1.85 -7.03
C VAL A 44 11.09 2.58 -6.36
N ALA A 45 10.85 3.08 -5.15
CA ALA A 45 11.86 3.69 -4.30
C ALA A 45 11.71 3.18 -2.87
N PHE A 46 12.82 3.02 -2.17
CA PHE A 46 12.84 2.53 -0.80
C PHE A 46 13.13 3.67 0.18
N VAL A 47 12.37 3.73 1.27
CA VAL A 47 12.55 4.75 2.31
C VAL A 47 13.92 4.60 2.97
N GLU A 48 14.31 3.35 3.27
CA GLU A 48 15.62 2.98 3.81
C GLU A 48 16.59 2.48 2.71
N GLY A 49 16.40 2.97 1.49
CA GLY A 49 17.19 2.56 0.33
C GLY A 49 18.55 3.21 0.24
N GLU A 50 19.35 2.72 -0.70
CA GLU A 50 20.70 3.20 -0.96
C GLU A 50 20.69 4.52 -1.74
N VAL A 51 21.50 5.47 -1.29
CA VAL A 51 21.75 6.70 -2.04
C VAL A 51 22.71 6.39 -3.19
N THR A 52 22.28 6.64 -4.41
CA THR A 52 23.07 6.38 -5.62
C THR A 52 23.07 7.57 -6.54
N ASP A 53 24.19 7.71 -7.27
CA ASP A 53 24.32 8.67 -8.36
C ASP A 53 23.60 8.19 -9.63
N PHE A 54 23.55 9.06 -10.61
CA PHE A 54 23.00 8.74 -11.94
C PHE A 54 24.07 8.01 -12.80
N PRO A 55 23.72 6.93 -13.53
CA PRO A 55 22.44 6.22 -13.52
C PRO A 55 22.23 5.38 -12.25
N ILE A 56 20.96 5.12 -11.88
CA ILE A 56 20.66 4.29 -10.70
C ILE A 56 21.15 2.86 -10.95
N SER A 57 22.10 2.43 -10.11
CA SER A 57 22.70 1.09 -10.16
C SER A 57 22.36 0.23 -8.94
N ALA A 58 21.73 0.82 -7.89
CA ALA A 58 21.37 0.09 -6.70
C ALA A 58 20.15 -0.80 -6.91
N GLU A 59 20.16 -1.96 -6.29
CA GLU A 59 18.98 -2.86 -6.23
C GLU A 59 17.83 -2.23 -5.46
N PHE A 60 18.14 -1.50 -4.38
CA PHE A 60 17.19 -0.83 -3.51
C PHE A 60 17.47 0.69 -3.46
N PRO A 61 17.16 1.44 -4.55
CA PRO A 61 17.47 2.86 -4.59
C PRO A 61 16.62 3.65 -3.58
N SER A 62 17.24 4.65 -2.95
CA SER A 62 16.55 5.56 -2.06
C SER A 62 15.52 6.43 -2.78
N LEU A 63 14.52 6.91 -2.04
CA LEU A 63 13.52 7.82 -2.58
C LEU A 63 14.16 9.09 -3.17
N ALA A 64 15.15 9.66 -2.49
CA ALA A 64 15.87 10.84 -2.97
C ALA A 64 16.57 10.58 -4.31
N SER A 65 17.24 9.43 -4.46
CA SER A 65 17.91 9.06 -5.72
C SER A 65 16.93 8.87 -6.87
N VAL A 66 15.81 8.20 -6.65
CA VAL A 66 14.79 7.96 -7.69
C VAL A 66 14.17 9.27 -8.16
N LEU A 67 13.84 10.19 -7.23
CA LEU A 67 13.29 11.50 -7.58
C LEU A 67 14.31 12.36 -8.35
N ALA A 68 15.56 12.40 -7.91
CA ALA A 68 16.62 13.13 -8.61
C ALA A 68 16.85 12.59 -10.03
N HIS A 69 16.77 11.25 -10.19
CA HIS A 69 16.87 10.61 -11.49
C HIS A 69 15.70 10.99 -12.40
N ALA A 70 14.47 10.93 -11.89
CA ALA A 70 13.27 11.33 -12.63
C ALA A 70 13.36 12.79 -13.12
N ALA A 71 13.90 13.69 -12.28
CA ALA A 71 14.10 15.09 -12.66
C ALA A 71 15.11 15.23 -13.81
N LYS A 72 16.26 14.56 -13.71
CA LYS A 72 17.29 14.58 -14.77
C LYS A 72 16.75 14.05 -16.10
N GLU A 73 16.01 12.96 -16.09
CA GLU A 73 15.40 12.40 -17.31
C GLU A 73 14.33 13.32 -17.90
N ARG A 74 13.54 13.98 -17.06
CA ARG A 74 12.53 14.96 -17.52
C ARG A 74 13.20 16.11 -18.21
N THR A 75 14.27 16.68 -17.65
CA THR A 75 15.06 17.75 -18.24
C THR A 75 15.70 17.30 -19.56
N ALA A 76 16.33 16.12 -19.57
CA ALA A 76 16.98 15.60 -20.78
C ALA A 76 15.96 15.38 -21.93
N ARG A 77 14.76 14.88 -21.64
CA ARG A 77 13.70 14.73 -22.65
C ARG A 77 13.27 16.08 -23.24
N TYR A 78 13.13 17.09 -22.38
CA TYR A 78 12.80 18.45 -22.83
C TYR A 78 13.90 19.04 -23.71
N GLU A 79 15.17 18.94 -23.31
CA GLU A 79 16.32 19.42 -24.09
C GLU A 79 16.44 18.69 -25.44
N GLN A 80 16.22 17.38 -25.48
CA GLN A 80 16.22 16.58 -26.71
C GLN A 80 15.09 17.02 -27.65
N ALA A 81 13.89 17.28 -27.15
CA ALA A 81 12.77 17.74 -27.95
C ALA A 81 13.05 19.13 -28.56
N LEU A 82 13.65 20.05 -27.79
CA LEU A 82 14.10 21.35 -28.31
C LEU A 82 15.19 21.20 -29.39
N ALA A 83 16.19 20.35 -29.14
CA ALA A 83 17.26 20.11 -30.11
C ALA A 83 16.75 19.46 -31.41
N ALA A 84 15.70 18.65 -31.34
CA ALA A 84 15.05 18.03 -32.49
C ALA A 84 14.14 19.01 -33.26
N GLY A 85 13.98 20.25 -32.79
CA GLY A 85 13.15 21.26 -33.45
C GLY A 85 11.64 20.96 -33.39
N ILE A 86 11.19 20.21 -32.40
CA ILE A 86 9.76 19.90 -32.22
C ILE A 86 9.04 21.20 -31.85
N GLU A 87 8.11 21.65 -32.69
CA GLU A 87 7.32 22.86 -32.44
C GLU A 87 6.37 22.67 -31.25
N GLY A 88 6.19 23.72 -30.43
CA GLY A 88 5.22 23.73 -29.35
C GLY A 88 5.71 23.05 -28.06
N VAL A 89 6.96 22.60 -27.99
CA VAL A 89 7.55 22.07 -26.75
C VAL A 89 7.60 23.18 -25.70
N ARG A 90 6.99 22.91 -24.54
CA ARG A 90 7.00 23.81 -23.39
C ARG A 90 7.85 23.22 -22.29
N GLU A 91 8.49 24.09 -21.51
CA GLU A 91 9.16 23.64 -20.29
C GLU A 91 8.13 22.94 -19.39
N PRO A 92 8.43 21.73 -18.91
CA PRO A 92 7.49 20.99 -18.09
C PRO A 92 7.27 21.69 -16.75
N GLU A 93 6.02 22.08 -16.49
CA GLU A 93 5.60 22.71 -15.23
C GLU A 93 5.11 21.68 -14.21
N GLY A 94 5.00 22.09 -12.93
CA GLY A 94 4.46 21.28 -11.84
C GLY A 94 5.44 20.21 -11.31
N PRO A 95 4.96 19.29 -10.47
CA PRO A 95 5.79 18.28 -9.83
C PRO A 95 6.43 17.34 -10.86
N VAL A 96 7.65 16.90 -10.57
CA VAL A 96 8.37 15.90 -11.39
C VAL A 96 7.75 14.51 -11.19
N SER A 97 7.33 14.24 -9.97
CA SER A 97 6.79 12.95 -9.56
C SER A 97 5.65 13.10 -8.57
N VAL A 98 4.77 12.13 -8.55
CA VAL A 98 3.79 11.91 -7.48
C VAL A 98 4.26 10.70 -6.67
N VAL A 99 4.52 10.93 -5.39
CA VAL A 99 4.98 9.89 -4.45
C VAL A 99 3.78 9.28 -3.75
N VAL A 100 3.62 7.98 -3.89
CA VAL A 100 2.54 7.20 -3.26
C VAL A 100 3.15 6.31 -2.19
N PRO A 101 2.81 6.51 -0.89
CA PRO A 101 3.25 5.61 0.17
C PRO A 101 2.66 4.22 0.01
N LEU A 102 3.48 3.17 0.07
CA LEU A 102 3.01 1.78 0.11
C LEU A 102 2.63 1.40 1.54
N LEU A 103 1.62 2.07 2.07
CA LEU A 103 1.10 1.93 3.43
C LEU A 103 -0.41 1.71 3.38
N ALA A 104 -0.90 0.69 4.10
CA ALA A 104 -2.33 0.42 4.23
C ALA A 104 -3.04 1.49 5.06
N GLY A 105 -2.45 1.88 6.18
CA GLY A 105 -2.95 2.90 7.11
C GLY A 105 -1.92 3.99 7.41
N PRO A 106 -2.31 5.05 8.11
CA PRO A 106 -1.41 6.12 8.50
C PRO A 106 -0.35 5.61 9.48
N ASP A 107 0.91 5.84 9.14
CA ASP A 107 2.06 5.69 10.02
C ASP A 107 2.88 6.98 9.95
N ASN A 108 2.75 7.79 11.00
CA ASN A 108 3.37 9.11 11.05
C ASN A 108 4.90 9.06 11.03
N ALA A 109 5.52 7.98 11.50
CA ALA A 109 6.96 7.81 11.46
C ALA A 109 7.42 7.57 10.01
N GLN A 110 6.79 6.64 9.32
CA GLN A 110 7.07 6.32 7.92
C GLN A 110 6.78 7.51 6.99
N VAL A 111 5.64 8.17 7.18
CA VAL A 111 5.29 9.37 6.39
C VAL A 111 6.29 10.50 6.58
N ARG A 112 6.83 10.71 7.81
CA ARG A 112 7.91 11.69 8.04
C ARG A 112 9.19 11.31 7.30
N GLN A 113 9.57 10.04 7.31
CA GLN A 113 10.75 9.56 6.56
C GLN A 113 10.58 9.76 5.06
N ILE A 114 9.39 9.49 4.51
CA ILE A 114 9.07 9.76 3.10
C ILE A 114 9.20 11.25 2.78
N ARG A 115 8.64 12.13 3.62
CA ARG A 115 8.77 13.59 3.45
C ARG A 115 10.23 14.05 3.51
N GLN A 116 11.02 13.45 4.39
CA GLN A 116 12.46 13.73 4.46
C GLN A 116 13.17 13.30 3.17
N GLY A 117 12.90 12.11 2.65
CA GLY A 117 13.46 11.65 1.37
C GLY A 117 13.09 12.55 0.19
N ILE A 118 11.86 13.08 0.15
CA ILE A 118 11.44 14.08 -0.83
C ILE A 118 12.27 15.37 -0.66
N SER A 119 12.38 15.87 0.56
CA SER A 119 13.17 17.09 0.86
C SER A 119 14.64 16.94 0.47
N ASP A 120 15.24 15.78 0.76
CA ASP A 120 16.64 15.49 0.46
C ASP A 120 16.92 15.43 -1.04
N SER A 121 15.93 15.02 -1.84
CA SER A 121 16.03 15.00 -3.29
C SER A 121 16.15 16.39 -3.92
N ARG A 122 15.68 17.43 -3.23
CA ARG A 122 15.52 18.81 -3.74
C ARG A 122 14.70 18.91 -5.03
N VAL A 123 13.84 17.94 -5.27
CA VAL A 123 12.97 17.85 -6.45
C VAL A 123 11.54 18.19 -6.05
N ALA A 124 10.83 18.93 -6.88
CA ALA A 124 9.41 19.16 -6.68
C ALA A 124 8.64 17.85 -6.91
N ALA A 125 8.10 17.29 -5.84
CA ALA A 125 7.29 16.09 -5.86
C ALA A 125 6.06 16.27 -4.97
N GLU A 126 4.94 15.68 -5.39
CA GLU A 126 3.70 15.67 -4.63
C GLU A 126 3.59 14.37 -3.84
N LEU A 127 3.30 14.45 -2.54
CA LEU A 127 3.07 13.29 -1.69
C LEU A 127 1.57 13.09 -1.52
N THR A 128 1.08 11.90 -1.85
CA THR A 128 -0.31 11.52 -1.63
C THR A 128 -0.54 11.03 -0.20
N ASP A 129 -1.82 10.88 0.17
CA ASP A 129 -2.20 10.12 1.35
C ASP A 129 -1.87 8.62 1.15
N VAL A 130 -1.87 7.86 2.26
CA VAL A 130 -1.75 6.40 2.27
C VAL A 130 -2.91 5.72 1.54
N LEU A 131 -2.82 4.43 1.25
CA LEU A 131 -3.79 3.72 0.41
C LEU A 131 -5.18 3.63 1.03
N GLY A 132 -5.28 3.48 2.34
CA GLY A 132 -6.54 3.35 3.05
C GLY A 132 -6.93 4.55 3.92
N PRO A 133 -8.11 4.47 4.58
CA PRO A 133 -9.08 3.35 4.51
C PRO A 133 -9.78 3.26 3.15
N HIS A 134 -10.06 2.04 2.68
CA HIS A 134 -10.74 1.82 1.40
C HIS A 134 -11.45 0.45 1.36
N PRO A 135 -12.64 0.32 0.71
CA PRO A 135 -13.36 -0.96 0.60
C PRO A 135 -12.55 -2.10 -0.02
N LEU A 136 -11.67 -1.81 -0.99
CA LEU A 136 -10.79 -2.80 -1.60
C LEU A 136 -9.77 -3.39 -0.62
N LEU A 137 -9.40 -2.68 0.46
CA LEU A 137 -8.56 -3.23 1.51
C LEU A 137 -9.33 -4.23 2.36
N ALA A 138 -10.60 -3.96 2.68
CA ALA A 138 -11.46 -4.92 3.36
C ALA A 138 -11.69 -6.20 2.51
N GLU A 139 -11.81 -6.04 1.19
CA GLU A 139 -11.87 -7.17 0.27
C GLU A 139 -10.58 -8.00 0.28
N GLY A 140 -9.42 -7.33 0.20
CA GLY A 140 -8.11 -8.00 0.27
C GLY A 140 -7.93 -8.77 1.59
N LEU A 141 -8.32 -8.19 2.72
CA LEU A 141 -8.29 -8.86 4.02
C LEU A 141 -9.20 -10.09 4.04
N HIS A 142 -10.40 -9.99 3.48
CA HIS A 142 -11.30 -11.15 3.36
C HIS A 142 -10.65 -12.27 2.53
N VAL A 143 -10.01 -11.95 1.42
CA VAL A 143 -9.30 -12.93 0.59
C VAL A 143 -8.18 -13.60 1.40
N ARG A 144 -7.33 -12.83 2.10
CA ARG A 144 -6.25 -13.38 2.93
C ARG A 144 -6.76 -14.28 4.05
N LEU A 145 -7.82 -13.87 4.73
CA LEU A 145 -8.49 -14.71 5.73
C LEU A 145 -9.05 -16.00 5.14
N SER A 146 -9.61 -15.94 3.92
CA SER A 146 -10.15 -17.11 3.23
C SER A 146 -9.05 -18.06 2.77
N GLU A 147 -7.94 -17.55 2.24
CA GLU A 147 -6.76 -18.32 1.86
C GLU A 147 -6.15 -19.07 3.06
N ALA A 148 -6.16 -18.44 4.23
CA ALA A 148 -5.72 -19.05 5.49
C ALA A 148 -6.76 -20.02 6.10
N GLY A 149 -7.93 -20.18 5.48
CA GLY A 149 -9.01 -21.01 6.02
C GLY A 149 -9.73 -20.42 7.23
N LEU A 150 -9.52 -19.12 7.50
CA LEU A 150 -10.06 -18.40 8.67
C LEU A 150 -11.37 -17.67 8.40
N ALA A 151 -11.76 -17.52 7.15
CA ALA A 151 -13.05 -16.99 6.74
C ALA A 151 -13.71 -17.89 5.70
N ARG A 152 -15.05 -17.77 5.58
CA ARG A 152 -15.77 -18.48 4.53
C ARG A 152 -15.54 -17.78 3.19
N ALA A 153 -15.15 -18.53 2.17
CA ALA A 153 -15.16 -18.02 0.81
C ALA A 153 -16.61 -17.76 0.35
N ASP A 154 -16.85 -16.64 -0.33
CA ASP A 154 -18.18 -16.19 -0.78
C ASP A 154 -18.95 -17.23 -1.64
N ARG A 155 -18.31 -18.30 -2.11
CA ARG A 155 -18.88 -19.29 -3.03
C ARG A 155 -18.85 -20.74 -2.55
N ALA A 156 -18.33 -21.05 -1.39
CA ALA A 156 -18.33 -22.41 -0.84
C ALA A 156 -19.57 -22.67 0.01
N ARG A 157 -20.72 -22.69 -0.60
CA ARG A 157 -21.85 -23.49 -0.09
C ARG A 157 -21.55 -24.94 -0.46
N LEU A 158 -20.90 -25.69 0.38
CA LEU A 158 -21.02 -27.16 0.45
C LEU A 158 -19.72 -27.78 1.04
N PHE A 159 -19.87 -28.36 2.24
CA PHE A 159 -19.07 -29.49 2.72
C PHE A 159 -17.62 -29.30 3.17
N THR A 160 -17.24 -28.21 3.81
CA THR A 160 -16.14 -28.32 4.76
C THR A 160 -16.52 -27.56 6.04
N VAL A 161 -16.59 -28.29 7.14
CA VAL A 161 -16.66 -27.76 8.50
C VAL A 161 -15.24 -27.30 8.86
N ALA A 162 -14.72 -26.33 8.14
CA ALA A 162 -13.64 -25.53 8.63
C ALA A 162 -14.28 -24.51 9.60
N THR A 163 -13.87 -24.54 10.82
CA THR A 163 -14.29 -23.60 11.85
C THR A 163 -13.75 -22.23 11.48
N ALA A 164 -14.53 -21.48 10.69
CA ALA A 164 -14.20 -20.09 10.39
C ALA A 164 -14.11 -19.31 11.69
N ALA A 165 -13.23 -18.34 11.75
CA ALA A 165 -13.14 -17.44 12.89
C ALA A 165 -14.48 -16.73 13.11
N ASP A 166 -14.86 -16.59 14.37
CA ASP A 166 -16.09 -15.90 14.83
C ASP A 166 -15.79 -14.53 15.43
N GLY A 167 -14.50 -14.12 15.40
CA GLY A 167 -14.02 -12.81 15.78
C GLY A 167 -12.66 -12.51 15.14
N ILE A 168 -12.41 -11.28 14.75
CA ILE A 168 -11.19 -10.88 14.06
C ILE A 168 -10.51 -9.73 14.79
N VAL A 169 -9.23 -9.91 15.10
CA VAL A 169 -8.31 -8.84 15.50
C VAL A 169 -7.68 -8.27 14.24
N LEU A 170 -7.99 -7.02 13.91
CA LEU A 170 -7.40 -6.30 12.78
C LEU A 170 -6.15 -5.58 13.26
N ALA A 171 -4.99 -6.13 12.97
CA ALA A 171 -3.71 -5.67 13.51
C ALA A 171 -3.02 -4.68 12.56
N THR A 172 -2.60 -3.54 13.08
CA THR A 172 -1.92 -2.46 12.33
C THR A 172 -0.71 -1.91 13.10
N VAL A 173 0.07 -1.06 12.44
CA VAL A 173 1.17 -0.28 13.03
C VAL A 173 0.93 1.21 12.77
N GLY A 174 1.51 2.10 13.60
CA GLY A 174 1.40 3.56 13.45
C GLY A 174 0.62 4.23 14.59
N GLY A 175 0.43 3.53 15.72
CA GLY A 175 -0.19 4.07 16.92
C GLY A 175 -1.70 4.25 16.84
N GLU A 176 -2.25 5.14 17.68
CA GLU A 176 -3.70 5.31 17.86
C GLU A 176 -4.42 5.76 16.57
N GLU A 177 -3.81 6.65 15.79
CA GLU A 177 -4.39 7.12 14.53
C GLU A 177 -4.53 5.98 13.51
N ALA A 178 -3.54 5.10 13.44
CA ALA A 178 -3.58 3.92 12.58
C ALA A 178 -4.67 2.94 13.03
N VAL A 179 -4.83 2.74 14.34
CA VAL A 179 -5.91 1.89 14.90
C VAL A 179 -7.29 2.45 14.55
N GLN A 180 -7.49 3.77 14.67
CA GLN A 180 -8.74 4.41 14.28
C GLN A 180 -9.03 4.25 12.78
N ALA A 181 -8.03 4.46 11.93
CA ALA A 181 -8.17 4.28 10.49
C ALA A 181 -8.44 2.81 10.11
N ALA A 182 -7.74 1.86 10.76
CA ALA A 182 -8.00 0.44 10.61
C ALA A 182 -9.42 0.07 11.04
N GLY A 183 -9.95 0.70 12.09
CA GLY A 183 -11.32 0.51 12.55
C GLY A 183 -12.37 0.79 11.48
N ILE A 184 -12.15 1.77 10.60
CA ILE A 184 -13.04 2.06 9.47
C ILE A 184 -13.07 0.87 8.50
N THR A 185 -11.90 0.35 8.12
CA THR A 185 -11.80 -0.85 7.28
C THR A 185 -12.35 -2.08 8.01
N GLY A 186 -12.14 -2.16 9.33
CA GLY A 186 -12.70 -3.20 10.19
C GLY A 186 -14.23 -3.26 10.17
N MET A 187 -14.93 -2.11 10.17
CA MET A 187 -16.39 -2.06 10.03
C MET A 187 -16.85 -2.62 8.67
N LEU A 188 -16.13 -2.31 7.59
CA LEU A 188 -16.42 -2.86 6.27
C LEU A 188 -16.20 -4.39 6.22
N LEU A 189 -15.13 -4.86 6.85
CA LEU A 189 -14.82 -6.29 6.95
C LEU A 189 -15.85 -7.01 7.82
N ALA A 190 -16.25 -6.43 8.95
CA ALA A 190 -17.27 -6.97 9.84
C ALA A 190 -18.63 -7.15 9.13
N ALA A 191 -19.04 -6.14 8.37
CA ALA A 191 -20.26 -6.21 7.56
C ALA A 191 -20.20 -7.30 6.48
N ARG A 192 -19.01 -7.50 5.89
CA ARG A 192 -18.78 -8.50 4.84
C ARG A 192 -18.77 -9.93 5.38
N LEU A 193 -18.21 -10.15 6.56
CA LEU A 193 -18.05 -11.48 7.17
C LEU A 193 -19.14 -11.83 8.17
N ALA A 194 -19.91 -10.85 8.61
CA ALA A 194 -20.91 -10.97 9.67
C ALA A 194 -20.32 -11.48 11.01
N VAL A 195 -19.09 -11.04 11.33
CA VAL A 195 -18.39 -11.30 12.59
C VAL A 195 -17.84 -10.01 13.19
N PRO A 196 -17.66 -9.92 14.53
CA PRO A 196 -17.04 -8.75 15.14
C PRO A 196 -15.57 -8.62 14.69
N VAL A 197 -15.17 -7.39 14.37
CA VAL A 197 -13.81 -7.03 14.00
C VAL A 197 -13.39 -5.86 14.87
N MET A 198 -12.24 -5.97 15.54
CA MET A 198 -11.68 -4.93 16.38
C MET A 198 -10.23 -4.68 16.02
N ALA A 199 -9.85 -3.40 15.92
CA ALA A 199 -8.50 -2.99 15.56
C ALA A 199 -7.57 -2.99 16.78
N ALA A 200 -6.30 -3.38 16.58
CA ALA A 200 -5.24 -3.41 17.58
C ALA A 200 -3.92 -2.92 16.98
N ALA A 201 -3.06 -2.33 17.83
CA ALA A 201 -1.73 -1.88 17.45
C ALA A 201 -0.69 -2.99 17.69
N LEU A 202 0.09 -3.33 16.67
CA LEU A 202 1.23 -4.26 16.79
C LEU A 202 2.45 -3.60 17.45
N ASP A 203 2.55 -2.30 17.35
CA ASP A 203 3.60 -1.46 17.94
C ASP A 203 3.29 -1.02 19.38
N ALA A 204 2.18 -1.47 19.97
CA ALA A 204 1.83 -1.27 21.37
C ALA A 204 1.77 -2.61 22.10
N GLU A 205 2.66 -2.78 23.08
CA GLU A 205 2.75 -4.02 23.88
C GLU A 205 1.40 -4.40 24.49
N GLY A 206 1.00 -5.66 24.33
CA GLY A 206 -0.24 -6.19 24.87
C GLY A 206 -1.54 -5.75 24.18
N SER A 207 -1.49 -4.83 23.20
CA SER A 207 -2.68 -4.33 22.53
C SER A 207 -3.45 -5.43 21.82
N VAL A 208 -2.78 -6.29 21.06
CA VAL A 208 -3.41 -7.40 20.32
C VAL A 208 -4.06 -8.39 21.29
N THR A 209 -3.35 -8.74 22.38
CA THR A 209 -3.87 -9.64 23.43
C THR A 209 -5.09 -9.05 24.12
N ALA A 210 -5.06 -7.77 24.47
CA ALA A 210 -6.19 -7.09 25.11
C ALA A 210 -7.45 -7.10 24.22
N ILE A 211 -7.30 -6.84 22.93
CA ILE A 211 -8.40 -6.89 21.98
C ILE A 211 -8.90 -8.33 21.78
N ALA A 212 -8.01 -9.32 21.74
CA ALA A 212 -8.40 -10.72 21.68
C ALA A 212 -9.22 -11.15 22.92
N GLU A 213 -8.82 -10.72 24.12
CA GLU A 213 -9.58 -10.96 25.35
C GLU A 213 -10.93 -10.28 25.33
N GLN A 214 -11.02 -9.04 24.81
CA GLN A 214 -12.29 -8.33 24.68
C GLN A 214 -13.25 -9.05 23.73
N LEU A 215 -12.77 -9.55 22.60
CA LEU A 215 -13.58 -10.34 21.66
C LEU A 215 -14.06 -11.64 22.30
N ARG A 216 -13.20 -12.34 23.07
CA ARG A 216 -13.58 -13.54 23.83
C ARG A 216 -14.62 -13.23 24.89
N GLY A 217 -14.45 -12.13 25.61
CA GLY A 217 -15.41 -11.64 26.59
C GLY A 217 -16.77 -11.28 25.98
N SER A 218 -16.80 -10.94 24.69
CA SER A 218 -18.03 -10.67 23.93
C SER A 218 -18.65 -11.92 23.31
N GLY A 219 -18.04 -13.10 23.50
CA GLY A 219 -18.59 -14.39 23.07
C GLY A 219 -17.87 -15.08 21.92
N SER A 220 -16.86 -14.47 21.31
CA SER A 220 -16.06 -15.12 20.27
C SER A 220 -15.24 -16.27 20.84
N GLN A 221 -15.25 -17.41 20.17
CA GLN A 221 -14.54 -18.63 20.59
C GLN A 221 -13.27 -18.86 19.75
N GLN A 222 -13.34 -18.52 18.46
CA GLN A 222 -12.26 -18.74 17.52
C GLN A 222 -11.87 -17.42 16.86
N LEU A 223 -10.71 -16.91 17.28
CA LEU A 223 -10.20 -15.64 16.79
C LEU A 223 -9.22 -15.84 15.65
N ALA A 224 -9.26 -14.92 14.70
CA ALA A 224 -8.23 -14.74 13.67
C ALA A 224 -7.55 -13.39 13.81
N LEU A 225 -6.25 -13.34 13.51
CA LEU A 225 -5.48 -12.11 13.35
C LEU A 225 -5.40 -11.80 11.86
N ALA A 226 -5.92 -10.63 11.46
CA ALA A 226 -5.84 -10.11 10.11
C ALA A 226 -4.89 -8.91 10.10
N PRO A 227 -3.72 -8.99 9.43
CA PRO A 227 -2.80 -7.86 9.33
C PRO A 227 -3.35 -6.80 8.37
N TYR A 228 -3.62 -5.60 8.88
CA TYR A 228 -3.92 -4.42 8.08
C TYR A 228 -2.62 -3.74 7.65
N LEU A 229 -1.81 -4.50 6.92
CA LEU A 229 -0.47 -4.19 6.46
C LEU A 229 -0.30 -4.68 5.02
N ILE A 230 0.49 -3.96 4.23
CA ILE A 230 0.87 -4.45 2.89
C ILE A 230 1.92 -5.57 3.01
N GLY A 231 2.88 -5.40 3.92
CA GLY A 231 3.93 -6.38 4.21
C GLY A 231 5.27 -5.76 4.60
N PRO A 232 5.77 -4.72 3.89
CA PRO A 232 7.08 -4.13 4.20
C PRO A 232 7.12 -3.32 5.50
N GLU A 233 5.96 -2.94 6.04
CA GLU A 233 5.85 -2.02 7.19
C GLU A 233 6.39 -2.63 8.50
N LEU A 234 6.49 -3.95 8.57
CA LEU A 234 6.84 -4.65 9.80
C LEU A 234 7.61 -5.93 9.52
N ASP A 235 8.52 -6.28 10.44
CA ASP A 235 9.16 -7.60 10.42
C ASP A 235 8.12 -8.71 10.69
N PRO A 236 8.06 -9.77 9.88
CA PRO A 236 7.09 -10.85 10.03
C PRO A 236 7.08 -11.51 11.42
N SER A 237 8.22 -11.55 12.11
CA SER A 237 8.35 -12.15 13.44
C SER A 237 7.48 -11.44 14.49
N VAL A 238 7.23 -10.14 14.33
CA VAL A 238 6.36 -9.39 15.26
C VAL A 238 4.91 -9.83 15.13
N LEU A 239 4.46 -10.07 13.89
CA LEU A 239 3.11 -10.57 13.63
C LEU A 239 2.93 -11.99 14.20
N GLU A 240 3.91 -12.87 13.99
CA GLU A 240 3.90 -14.23 14.48
C GLU A 240 3.86 -14.25 16.03
N ALA A 241 4.67 -13.43 16.69
CA ALA A 241 4.69 -13.29 18.14
C ALA A 241 3.33 -12.80 18.66
N ALA A 242 2.77 -11.74 18.07
CA ALA A 242 1.48 -11.19 18.46
C ALA A 242 0.33 -12.21 18.31
N ALA A 243 0.32 -12.98 17.22
CA ALA A 243 -0.66 -14.03 16.99
C ALA A 243 -0.55 -15.16 18.04
N LYS A 244 0.69 -15.58 18.37
CA LYS A 244 0.95 -16.59 19.38
C LYS A 244 0.51 -16.13 20.77
N ASP A 245 0.87 -14.90 21.17
CA ASP A 245 0.56 -14.34 22.48
C ASP A 245 -0.96 -14.15 22.66
N ALA A 246 -1.65 -13.76 21.60
CA ALA A 246 -3.10 -13.64 21.59
C ALA A 246 -3.84 -14.99 21.43
N GLY A 247 -3.13 -16.09 21.15
CA GLY A 247 -3.74 -17.39 20.88
C GLY A 247 -4.67 -17.36 19.65
N CYS A 248 -4.28 -16.64 18.61
CA CYS A 248 -5.02 -16.52 17.36
C CYS A 248 -4.27 -17.21 16.21
N ALA A 249 -5.01 -17.73 15.22
CA ALA A 249 -4.43 -18.03 13.92
C ALA A 249 -4.31 -16.72 13.11
N ALA A 250 -3.19 -16.53 12.40
CA ALA A 250 -2.96 -15.33 11.59
C ALA A 250 -3.14 -15.60 10.10
N ALA A 251 -3.71 -14.62 9.40
CA ALA A 251 -3.62 -14.55 7.95
C ALA A 251 -2.33 -13.84 7.53
N GLU A 252 -1.94 -14.02 6.26
CA GLU A 252 -0.85 -13.26 5.66
C GLU A 252 -1.22 -11.78 5.48
N PRO A 253 -0.24 -10.86 5.46
CA PRO A 253 -0.45 -9.47 5.05
C PRO A 253 -1.08 -9.38 3.65
N LEU A 254 -1.59 -8.20 3.30
CA LEU A 254 -2.25 -7.94 2.01
C LEU A 254 -1.36 -8.29 0.82
N GLY A 255 -0.05 -8.03 0.91
CA GLY A 255 0.89 -8.31 -0.15
C GLY A 255 0.60 -7.49 -1.41
N ALA A 256 0.98 -8.05 -2.56
CA ALA A 256 0.70 -7.47 -3.87
C ALA A 256 -0.70 -7.83 -4.41
N TYR A 257 -1.70 -7.91 -3.53
CA TYR A 257 -3.08 -8.11 -3.99
C TYR A 257 -3.45 -7.05 -5.04
N PRO A 258 -4.15 -7.41 -6.13
CA PRO A 258 -4.35 -6.51 -7.27
C PRO A 258 -4.93 -5.14 -6.93
N ALA A 259 -5.70 -5.04 -5.85
CA ALA A 259 -6.21 -3.77 -5.37
C ALA A 259 -5.12 -2.77 -4.98
N MET A 260 -3.92 -3.22 -4.58
CA MET A 260 -2.82 -2.32 -4.18
C MET A 260 -2.35 -1.47 -5.36
N GLY A 261 -2.13 -2.08 -6.52
CA GLY A 261 -1.77 -1.36 -7.73
C GLY A 261 -2.87 -0.41 -8.22
N LYS A 262 -4.13 -0.83 -8.12
CA LYS A 262 -5.28 0.01 -8.45
C LYS A 262 -5.42 1.21 -7.51
N LEU A 263 -5.20 1.01 -6.20
CA LEU A 263 -5.24 2.09 -5.22
C LEU A 263 -4.08 3.06 -5.39
N ALA A 264 -2.86 2.56 -5.63
CA ALA A 264 -1.71 3.40 -5.93
C ALA A 264 -1.96 4.28 -7.18
N LEU A 265 -2.52 3.68 -8.23
CA LEU A 265 -2.92 4.42 -9.42
C LEU A 265 -4.03 5.45 -9.13
N ALA A 266 -5.03 5.09 -8.32
CA ALA A 266 -6.11 6.02 -7.96
C ALA A 266 -5.57 7.23 -7.19
N LYS A 267 -4.63 7.04 -6.25
CA LYS A 267 -3.96 8.14 -5.54
C LYS A 267 -3.19 9.05 -6.52
N TYR A 268 -2.45 8.44 -7.45
CA TYR A 268 -1.73 9.16 -8.49
C TYR A 268 -2.65 9.99 -9.39
N THR A 269 -3.71 9.40 -9.92
CA THR A 269 -4.63 10.11 -10.81
C THR A 269 -5.40 11.22 -10.09
N THR A 270 -5.74 11.01 -8.81
CA THR A 270 -6.37 12.05 -7.98
C THR A 270 -5.43 13.25 -7.77
N ALA A 271 -4.16 13.02 -7.48
CA ALA A 271 -3.16 14.07 -7.33
C ALA A 271 -3.00 14.90 -8.61
N LEU A 272 -3.12 14.28 -9.77
CA LEU A 272 -3.07 14.97 -11.07
C LEU A 272 -4.40 15.63 -11.48
N GLY A 273 -5.46 15.52 -10.68
CA GLY A 273 -6.80 16.00 -11.04
C GLY A 273 -7.43 15.23 -12.21
N ILE A 274 -6.90 14.04 -12.52
CA ILE A 274 -7.44 13.16 -13.55
C ILE A 274 -8.54 12.31 -12.93
N THR A 275 -9.80 12.66 -13.18
CA THR A 275 -10.92 11.84 -12.73
C THR A 275 -11.02 10.61 -13.63
N PRO A 276 -10.95 9.37 -13.12
CA PRO A 276 -11.26 8.19 -13.90
C PRO A 276 -12.70 8.31 -14.40
N GLN A 277 -12.92 8.38 -15.70
CA GLN A 277 -14.28 8.27 -16.23
C GLN A 277 -14.81 6.87 -15.85
N PRO A 278 -15.99 6.78 -15.24
CA PRO A 278 -16.62 5.49 -15.05
C PRO A 278 -16.79 4.87 -16.44
N VAL A 279 -16.25 3.67 -16.61
CA VAL A 279 -16.52 2.86 -17.81
C VAL A 279 -18.03 2.68 -17.81
N ALA A 280 -18.70 3.31 -18.77
CA ALA A 280 -20.11 3.10 -19.00
C ALA A 280 -20.27 1.58 -19.22
N SER A 281 -20.90 0.90 -18.27
CA SER A 281 -21.34 -0.48 -18.44
C SER A 281 -22.31 -0.47 -19.60
N GLY A 282 -21.80 -0.84 -20.79
CA GLY A 282 -22.62 -1.10 -21.97
C GLY A 282 -23.63 -2.19 -21.60
N GLY A 283 -24.89 -1.85 -21.85
CA GLY A 283 -26.07 -2.66 -21.60
C GLY A 283 -26.11 -3.98 -22.38
#